data_65087bcff949822f44ea90a09a224115
#
_entry.id   65087bcff949822f44ea90a09a224115
#
_cell.length_a   1.000
_cell.length_b   1.000
_cell.length_c   1.000
_cell.angle_alpha   90.00
_cell.angle_beta   90.00
_cell.angle_gamma   90.00
#
_symmetry.space_group_name_H-M   'P 1'
#
loop_
_entity.id
_entity.type
_entity.pdbx_description
1 polymer ?
#
loop_
_entity_poly.entity_id
_entity_poly.type
_entity_poly.pdbx_seq_one_letter_code
_entity_poly.pdbx_strand_id
1 'polypeptide(L)'
;IHGCLVGSEMCIRDRYNKGIFSGKSDRDALYKDRGDFWKVVSDLDSVRNITNGKILHNIFDNIFGSPSIGFDFIFLRPVANGKSTKMHCDSGFFTRKTKKVLTCWFVFTEISLDRGPLFIIENSHKFEDLKNQYLDFDVAIHKDRKAMINVDPIEFAKQRDSKILTTHFKPGDALIFGMYTLHGTFQNHAIDNKIRLTCDIRYQPKSEEKDPRYFGSNPGGTTGAGYGELNSARPLNEDWHNR
;
A
#
# COMPACT_ATOMS: atom_id res chain seq x y z
N ILE A 1 -21.69 -8.02 -11.78
CA ILE A 1 -20.32 -7.73 -11.29
C ILE A 1 -19.25 -8.47 -12.12
N HIS A 2 -19.57 -9.61 -12.75
CA HIS A 2 -18.63 -10.37 -13.58
C HIS A 2 -18.08 -9.61 -14.80
N GLY A 3 -18.86 -8.70 -15.38
CA GLY A 3 -18.45 -7.96 -16.58
C GLY A 3 -17.38 -6.89 -16.35
N CYS A 4 -17.28 -6.34 -15.14
CA CYS A 4 -16.32 -5.27 -14.83
C CYS A 4 -14.91 -5.81 -14.49
N LEU A 5 -14.84 -7.00 -13.92
CA LEU A 5 -13.56 -7.66 -13.58
C LEU A 5 -12.86 -8.22 -14.82
N VAL A 6 -13.61 -8.79 -15.75
CA VAL A 6 -13.08 -9.27 -17.04
C VAL A 6 -12.54 -8.10 -17.88
N GLY A 7 -13.21 -6.96 -17.86
CA GLY A 7 -12.73 -5.72 -18.50
C GLY A 7 -11.48 -5.15 -17.85
N SER A 8 -11.34 -5.24 -16.52
CA SER A 8 -10.14 -4.77 -15.82
C SER A 8 -8.95 -5.70 -15.99
N GLU A 9 -9.14 -7.02 -15.99
CA GLU A 9 -8.07 -7.98 -16.31
C GLU A 9 -7.57 -7.81 -17.75
N MET A 10 -8.47 -7.65 -18.70
CA MET A 10 -8.12 -7.41 -20.10
C MET A 10 -7.40 -6.07 -20.27
N CYS A 11 -7.86 -5.01 -19.62
CA CYS A 11 -7.20 -3.71 -19.63
C CYS A 11 -5.82 -3.75 -18.96
N ILE A 12 -5.67 -4.48 -17.85
CA ILE A 12 -4.39 -4.65 -17.16
C ILE A 12 -3.44 -5.48 -18.02
N ARG A 13 -3.92 -6.58 -18.59
CA ARG A 13 -3.14 -7.47 -19.46
C ARG A 13 -2.71 -6.78 -20.77
N ASP A 14 -3.63 -6.05 -21.41
CA ASP A 14 -3.32 -5.27 -22.63
C ASP A 14 -2.31 -4.17 -22.33
N ARG A 15 -2.43 -3.47 -21.22
CA ARG A 15 -1.50 -2.44 -20.81
C ARG A 15 -0.15 -3.01 -20.40
N TYR A 16 -0.12 -4.19 -19.78
CA TYR A 16 1.12 -4.91 -19.50
C TYR A 16 1.81 -5.35 -20.80
N ASN A 17 1.07 -5.96 -21.73
CA ASN A 17 1.57 -6.38 -23.03
C ASN A 17 2.04 -5.19 -23.87
N LYS A 18 1.47 -4.01 -23.70
CA LYS A 18 1.91 -2.74 -24.31
C LYS A 18 3.05 -2.06 -23.53
N GLY A 19 3.59 -2.69 -22.50
CA GLY A 19 4.70 -2.16 -21.73
C GLY A 19 4.37 -1.03 -20.76
N ILE A 20 3.09 -0.72 -20.54
CA ILE A 20 2.67 0.37 -19.65
C ILE A 20 3.15 0.15 -18.20
N PHE A 21 3.23 -1.10 -17.75
CA PHE A 21 3.77 -1.45 -16.43
C PHE A 21 5.25 -1.86 -16.45
N SER A 22 5.83 -2.08 -17.63
CA SER A 22 7.25 -2.46 -17.79
C SER A 22 8.21 -1.26 -17.92
N GLY A 23 7.69 -0.05 -17.87
CA GLY A 23 8.49 1.17 -18.07
C GLY A 23 8.75 1.51 -19.54
N LYS A 24 8.16 0.79 -20.50
CA LYS A 24 8.35 1.03 -21.93
C LYS A 24 7.23 1.86 -22.55
N SER A 25 7.60 2.62 -23.47
CA SER A 25 7.08 3.54 -24.47
C SER A 25 5.62 4.02 -24.45
N ASP A 26 4.60 3.18 -24.35
CA ASP A 26 3.22 3.67 -24.53
C ASP A 26 2.73 4.54 -23.39
N ARG A 27 3.10 4.20 -22.13
CA ARG A 27 2.81 5.06 -20.99
C ARG A 27 3.54 6.39 -21.10
N ASP A 28 4.85 6.33 -21.41
CA ASP A 28 5.70 7.52 -21.50
C ASP A 28 5.32 8.39 -22.73
N ALA A 29 4.70 7.79 -23.76
CA ALA A 29 4.10 8.52 -24.88
C ALA A 29 2.78 9.23 -24.51
N LEU A 30 1.95 8.59 -23.64
CA LEU A 30 0.65 9.12 -23.22
C LEU A 30 0.76 10.12 -22.06
N TYR A 31 1.73 9.93 -21.18
CA TYR A 31 1.90 10.73 -19.96
C TYR A 31 3.36 11.18 -19.85
N LYS A 32 3.58 12.49 -19.95
CA LYS A 32 4.92 13.10 -19.74
C LYS A 32 5.38 12.90 -18.29
N ASP A 33 4.44 12.89 -17.35
CA ASP A 33 4.66 12.66 -15.93
C ASP A 33 4.00 11.37 -15.49
N ARG A 34 4.76 10.51 -14.81
CA ARG A 34 4.25 9.24 -14.26
C ARG A 34 3.28 9.46 -13.11
N GLY A 35 3.41 10.57 -12.37
CA GLY A 35 2.49 10.96 -11.33
C GLY A 35 1.10 11.24 -11.89
N ASP A 36 1.01 11.90 -13.04
CA ASP A 36 -0.25 12.13 -13.74
C ASP A 36 -0.92 10.82 -14.14
N PHE A 37 -0.14 9.86 -14.65
CA PHE A 37 -0.65 8.52 -14.94
C PHE A 37 -1.24 7.84 -13.70
N TRP A 38 -0.48 7.82 -12.60
CA TRP A 38 -0.95 7.18 -11.37
C TRP A 38 -2.13 7.89 -10.75
N LYS A 39 -2.17 9.23 -10.84
CA LYS A 39 -3.34 10.01 -10.42
C LYS A 39 -4.58 9.61 -11.21
N VAL A 40 -4.49 9.60 -12.54
CA VAL A 40 -5.61 9.21 -13.40
C VAL A 40 -6.10 7.79 -13.09
N VAL A 41 -5.18 6.83 -12.91
CA VAL A 41 -5.55 5.45 -12.55
C VAL A 41 -6.21 5.38 -11.17
N SER A 42 -5.67 6.11 -10.20
CA SER A 42 -6.22 6.15 -8.84
C SER A 42 -7.60 6.82 -8.77
N ASP A 43 -7.87 7.75 -9.67
CA ASP A 43 -9.13 8.50 -9.72
C ASP A 43 -10.18 7.85 -10.63
N LEU A 44 -9.90 6.71 -11.25
CA LEU A 44 -10.93 5.97 -12.00
C LEU A 44 -12.10 5.60 -11.09
N ASP A 45 -13.32 5.81 -11.56
CA ASP A 45 -14.54 5.46 -10.83
C ASP A 45 -14.54 3.99 -10.37
N SER A 46 -14.05 3.08 -11.21
CA SER A 46 -13.91 1.67 -10.87
C SER A 46 -12.98 1.41 -9.69
N VAL A 47 -11.95 2.22 -9.52
CA VAL A 47 -11.03 2.15 -8.38
C VAL A 47 -11.67 2.83 -7.17
N ARG A 48 -12.20 4.05 -7.32
CA ARG A 48 -12.79 4.81 -6.21
C ARG A 48 -14.04 4.16 -5.62
N ASN A 49 -14.87 3.53 -6.43
CA ASN A 49 -16.04 2.78 -5.96
C ASN A 49 -15.66 1.60 -5.06
N ILE A 50 -14.46 1.05 -5.20
CA ILE A 50 -13.91 0.04 -4.29
C ILE A 50 -13.26 0.74 -3.09
N THR A 51 -12.31 1.62 -3.32
CA THR A 51 -11.44 2.16 -2.28
C THR A 51 -12.14 3.13 -1.33
N ASN A 52 -13.11 3.90 -1.83
CA ASN A 52 -13.86 4.90 -1.09
C ASN A 52 -15.38 4.67 -1.17
N GLY A 53 -15.80 3.47 -1.61
CA GLY A 53 -17.20 3.09 -1.78
C GLY A 53 -17.90 2.71 -0.48
N LYS A 54 -19.22 2.57 -0.56
CA LYS A 54 -20.09 2.28 0.61
C LYS A 54 -19.70 1.03 1.38
N ILE A 55 -19.17 0.00 0.71
CA ILE A 55 -18.82 -1.28 1.37
C ILE A 55 -17.70 -1.04 2.38
N LEU A 56 -16.61 -0.41 1.96
CA LEU A 56 -15.49 -0.14 2.87
C LEU A 56 -15.88 0.90 3.93
N HIS A 57 -16.61 1.95 3.58
CA HIS A 57 -17.14 2.88 4.59
C HIS A 57 -17.94 2.15 5.68
N ASN A 58 -18.90 1.30 5.31
CA ASN A 58 -19.68 0.53 6.29
C ASN A 58 -18.82 -0.37 7.18
N ILE A 59 -17.80 -1.01 6.60
CA ILE A 59 -16.86 -1.84 7.37
C ILE A 59 -16.12 -0.98 8.38
N PHE A 60 -15.55 0.14 7.97
CA PHE A 60 -14.78 1.00 8.84
C PHE A 60 -15.63 1.78 9.85
N ASP A 61 -16.85 2.17 9.48
CA ASP A 61 -17.81 2.75 10.42
C ASP A 61 -18.11 1.78 11.57
N ASN A 62 -18.30 0.50 11.24
CA ASN A 62 -18.50 -0.54 12.27
C ASN A 62 -17.23 -0.76 13.13
N ILE A 63 -16.05 -0.80 12.52
CA ILE A 63 -14.78 -0.99 13.26
C ILE A 63 -14.53 0.17 14.22
N PHE A 64 -14.77 1.41 13.79
CA PHE A 64 -14.56 2.60 14.60
C PHE A 64 -15.74 2.91 15.55
N GLY A 65 -16.90 2.29 15.35
CA GLY A 65 -18.13 2.64 16.05
C GLY A 65 -18.64 4.06 15.77
N SER A 66 -18.22 4.66 14.67
CA SER A 66 -18.52 6.03 14.27
C SER A 66 -18.26 6.23 12.77
N PRO A 67 -18.83 7.27 12.13
CA PRO A 67 -18.56 7.55 10.73
C PRO A 67 -17.08 7.65 10.43
N SER A 68 -16.64 6.98 9.39
CA SER A 68 -15.26 6.95 8.92
C SER A 68 -15.04 7.79 7.66
N ILE A 69 -13.79 8.03 7.33
CA ILE A 69 -13.39 8.64 6.06
C ILE A 69 -12.13 7.95 5.54
N GLY A 70 -12.15 7.57 4.26
CA GLY A 70 -10.97 7.10 3.54
C GLY A 70 -10.09 8.26 3.11
N PHE A 71 -8.80 8.01 3.02
CA PHE A 71 -7.85 8.97 2.45
C PHE A 71 -8.11 9.15 0.96
N ASP A 72 -7.94 10.38 0.46
CA ASP A 72 -8.00 10.66 -0.98
C ASP A 72 -6.75 10.15 -1.69
N PHE A 73 -5.60 10.15 -1.02
CA PHE A 73 -4.38 9.54 -1.53
C PHE A 73 -4.39 8.03 -1.30
N ILE A 74 -4.39 7.24 -2.36
CA ILE A 74 -4.32 5.79 -2.31
C ILE A 74 -3.01 5.29 -2.93
N PHE A 75 -2.52 4.15 -2.47
CA PHE A 75 -1.26 3.58 -2.94
C PHE A 75 -1.52 2.32 -3.76
N LEU A 76 -1.62 2.45 -5.07
CA LEU A 76 -1.63 1.29 -5.97
C LEU A 76 -0.24 0.64 -6.00
N ARG A 77 -0.20 -0.68 -5.85
CA ARG A 77 1.03 -1.46 -5.74
C ARG A 77 1.12 -2.51 -6.86
N PRO A 78 1.56 -2.14 -8.06
CA PRO A 78 1.92 -3.12 -9.08
C PRO A 78 3.30 -3.70 -8.75
N VAL A 79 3.34 -4.98 -8.38
CA VAL A 79 4.58 -5.66 -7.99
C VAL A 79 4.93 -6.73 -8.99
N ALA A 80 5.98 -6.46 -9.76
CA ALA A 80 6.52 -7.38 -10.77
C ALA A 80 7.29 -8.55 -10.13
N ASN A 81 7.61 -9.56 -10.94
CA ASN A 81 8.48 -10.66 -10.53
C ASN A 81 9.82 -10.14 -9.99
N GLY A 82 10.35 -10.77 -8.97
CA GLY A 82 11.59 -10.39 -8.29
C GLY A 82 11.47 -9.21 -7.32
N LYS A 83 10.27 -8.64 -7.13
CA LYS A 83 10.04 -7.47 -6.27
C LYS A 83 9.26 -7.83 -5.01
N SER A 84 9.47 -7.03 -3.95
CA SER A 84 8.80 -7.15 -2.65
C SER A 84 8.71 -5.80 -1.97
N THR A 85 7.95 -5.71 -0.90
CA THR A 85 7.98 -4.58 0.04
C THR A 85 8.66 -5.03 1.31
N LYS A 86 9.71 -4.32 1.71
CA LYS A 86 10.44 -4.59 2.96
C LYS A 86 9.54 -4.41 4.19
N MET A 87 9.92 -5.06 5.25
CA MET A 87 9.23 -5.01 6.54
C MET A 87 9.24 -3.61 7.14
N HIS A 88 8.07 -3.08 7.54
CA HIS A 88 7.91 -1.74 8.11
C HIS A 88 6.62 -1.61 8.92
N CYS A 89 6.52 -0.52 9.68
CA CYS A 89 5.27 -0.05 10.26
C CYS A 89 4.79 1.20 9.51
N ASP A 90 3.48 1.32 9.34
CA ASP A 90 2.88 2.48 8.65
C ASP A 90 2.95 3.78 9.47
N SER A 91 3.16 3.69 10.78
CA SER A 91 3.17 4.84 11.69
C SER A 91 4.13 5.96 11.27
N GLY A 92 5.30 5.63 10.75
CA GLY A 92 6.28 6.63 10.30
C GLY A 92 5.81 7.51 9.14
N PHE A 93 4.76 7.10 8.43
CA PHE A 93 4.17 7.84 7.31
C PHE A 93 2.96 8.69 7.72
N PHE A 94 2.23 8.30 8.78
CA PHE A 94 0.91 8.84 9.13
C PHE A 94 0.85 9.42 10.55
N THR A 95 1.93 9.94 11.08
CA THR A 95 2.05 10.35 12.50
C THR A 95 1.61 11.78 12.79
N ARG A 96 1.42 12.65 11.78
CA ARG A 96 1.27 14.09 12.00
C ARG A 96 -0.06 14.52 12.64
N LYS A 97 -1.08 13.68 12.55
CA LYS A 97 -2.42 13.99 13.05
C LYS A 97 -2.92 12.86 13.96
N THR A 98 -4.04 12.26 13.64
CA THR A 98 -4.58 11.18 14.46
C THR A 98 -3.76 9.91 14.39
N LYS A 99 -3.68 9.18 15.50
CA LYS A 99 -3.13 7.81 15.56
C LYS A 99 -4.19 6.73 15.25
N LYS A 100 -5.44 7.12 15.05
CA LYS A 100 -6.57 6.23 14.76
C LYS A 100 -6.69 5.98 13.24
N VAL A 101 -5.58 5.66 12.60
CA VAL A 101 -5.56 5.28 11.19
C VAL A 101 -5.42 3.77 11.07
N LEU A 102 -6.26 3.18 10.23
CA LEU A 102 -6.16 1.77 9.87
C LEU A 102 -5.83 1.66 8.39
N THR A 103 -4.94 0.74 8.07
CA THR A 103 -4.63 0.36 6.70
C THR A 103 -5.51 -0.78 6.28
N CYS A 104 -6.12 -0.66 5.11
CA CYS A 104 -6.76 -1.74 4.38
C CYS A 104 -5.90 -2.06 3.16
N TRP A 105 -5.23 -3.18 3.18
CA TRP A 105 -4.54 -3.72 2.03
C TRP A 105 -5.54 -4.54 1.22
N PHE A 106 -5.92 -4.04 0.04
CA PHE A 106 -6.96 -4.59 -0.81
C PHE A 106 -6.35 -5.28 -2.03
N VAL A 107 -6.90 -6.43 -2.42
CA VAL A 107 -6.37 -7.33 -3.44
C VAL A 107 -7.18 -7.24 -4.73
N PHE A 108 -6.52 -6.85 -5.83
CA PHE A 108 -7.14 -6.81 -7.17
C PHE A 108 -6.83 -8.05 -8.03
N THR A 109 -5.72 -8.74 -7.75
CA THR A 109 -5.31 -9.94 -8.48
C THR A 109 -5.16 -11.10 -7.52
N GLU A 110 -5.35 -12.32 -7.99
CA GLU A 110 -5.06 -13.50 -7.19
C GLU A 110 -3.59 -13.54 -6.76
N ILE A 111 -3.34 -13.82 -5.49
CA ILE A 111 -2.00 -13.82 -4.89
C ILE A 111 -1.77 -15.15 -4.17
N SER A 112 -1.11 -16.06 -4.86
CA SER A 112 -0.58 -17.29 -4.30
C SER A 112 0.70 -17.04 -3.49
N LEU A 113 1.18 -18.01 -2.73
CA LEU A 113 2.38 -17.84 -1.90
C LEU A 113 3.64 -17.50 -2.71
N ASP A 114 3.77 -18.03 -3.91
CA ASP A 114 4.86 -17.74 -4.83
C ASP A 114 4.77 -16.33 -5.45
N ARG A 115 3.57 -15.72 -5.43
CA ARG A 115 3.34 -14.36 -5.92
C ARG A 115 3.62 -13.28 -4.88
N GLY A 116 4.18 -13.67 -3.74
CA GLY A 116 4.66 -12.76 -2.71
C GLY A 116 3.54 -12.04 -1.95
N PRO A 117 2.66 -12.76 -1.24
CA PRO A 117 1.57 -12.15 -0.48
C PRO A 117 2.10 -11.25 0.63
N LEU A 118 1.23 -10.36 1.12
CA LEU A 118 1.51 -9.62 2.33
C LEU A 118 1.60 -10.57 3.52
N PHE A 119 2.54 -10.29 4.40
CA PHE A 119 2.66 -10.93 5.70
C PHE A 119 2.61 -9.92 6.84
N ILE A 120 2.18 -10.39 7.99
CA ILE A 120 2.18 -9.66 9.26
C ILE A 120 3.02 -10.44 10.27
N ILE A 121 3.80 -9.74 11.07
CA ILE A 121 4.42 -10.30 12.28
C ILE A 121 3.39 -10.28 13.39
N GLU A 122 3.02 -11.46 13.89
CA GLU A 122 1.99 -11.62 14.91
C GLU A 122 2.30 -10.81 16.17
N ASN A 123 1.32 -10.12 16.71
CA ASN A 123 1.44 -9.28 17.91
C ASN A 123 2.49 -8.15 17.83
N SER A 124 3.07 -7.86 16.67
CA SER A 124 4.12 -6.85 16.52
C SER A 124 3.72 -5.45 16.98
N HIS A 125 2.43 -5.11 16.94
CA HIS A 125 1.88 -3.87 17.48
C HIS A 125 2.07 -3.73 19.01
N LYS A 126 2.43 -4.81 19.71
CA LYS A 126 2.74 -4.83 21.14
C LYS A 126 4.23 -4.76 21.44
N PHE A 127 5.11 -4.81 20.45
CA PHE A 127 6.55 -4.73 20.68
C PHE A 127 6.94 -3.30 21.04
N GLU A 128 7.21 -3.06 22.33
CA GLU A 128 7.45 -1.73 22.90
C GLU A 128 8.68 -1.04 22.30
N ASP A 129 9.73 -1.80 22.00
CA ASP A 129 10.92 -1.28 21.33
C ASP A 129 10.63 -0.74 19.93
N LEU A 130 9.78 -1.43 19.16
CA LEU A 130 9.33 -0.94 17.85
C LEU A 130 8.42 0.27 17.98
N LYS A 131 7.48 0.26 18.91
CA LYS A 131 6.64 1.44 19.18
C LYS A 131 7.49 2.66 19.49
N ASN A 132 8.47 2.51 20.39
CA ASN A 132 9.36 3.58 20.77
C ASN A 132 10.26 4.05 19.62
N GLN A 133 10.69 3.12 18.75
CA GLN A 133 11.44 3.45 17.54
C GLN A 133 10.64 4.28 16.56
N TYR A 134 9.33 4.00 16.43
CA TYR A 134 8.43 4.67 15.49
C TYR A 134 7.61 5.80 16.13
N LEU A 135 7.66 5.95 17.45
CA LEU A 135 7.08 7.09 18.12
C LEU A 135 7.82 8.36 17.66
N ASP A 136 7.07 9.36 17.27
CA ASP A 136 7.60 10.63 16.76
C ASP A 136 8.51 10.52 15.53
N PHE A 137 8.54 9.36 14.89
CA PHE A 137 9.27 9.20 13.63
C PHE A 137 8.40 9.60 12.44
N ASP A 138 8.88 10.54 11.63
CA ASP A 138 8.27 10.93 10.35
C ASP A 138 9.30 10.79 9.24
N VAL A 139 9.03 9.92 8.27
CA VAL A 139 9.95 9.59 7.17
C VAL A 139 10.28 10.80 6.28
N ALA A 140 9.40 11.80 6.22
CA ALA A 140 9.64 13.00 5.42
C ALA A 140 10.61 13.98 6.10
N ILE A 141 10.76 13.91 7.42
CA ILE A 141 11.57 14.83 8.24
C ILE A 141 12.87 14.17 8.70
N HIS A 142 12.76 12.97 9.30
CA HIS A 142 13.89 12.30 9.94
C HIS A 142 14.68 11.47 8.92
N LYS A 143 15.67 12.08 8.30
CA LYS A 143 16.53 11.42 7.29
C LYS A 143 17.63 10.54 7.90
N ASP A 144 17.87 10.65 9.18
CA ASP A 144 18.81 9.86 9.99
C ASP A 144 18.26 8.48 10.38
N ARG A 145 16.94 8.28 10.25
CA ARG A 145 16.26 7.02 10.59
C ARG A 145 15.67 6.37 9.35
N LYS A 146 15.57 5.05 9.38
CA LYS A 146 14.97 4.25 8.30
C LYS A 146 13.61 3.72 8.71
N ALA A 147 12.61 3.88 7.82
CA ALA A 147 11.29 3.29 8.02
C ALA A 147 11.30 1.77 7.85
N MET A 148 12.20 1.26 7.01
CA MET A 148 12.28 -0.15 6.68
C MET A 148 13.22 -0.90 7.60
N ILE A 149 12.79 -2.06 8.09
CA ILE A 149 13.61 -3.02 8.82
C ILE A 149 14.26 -3.95 7.80
N ASN A 150 15.60 -3.91 7.75
CA ASN A 150 16.38 -4.70 6.80
C ASN A 150 16.91 -5.99 7.44
N VAL A 151 15.99 -6.78 7.97
CA VAL A 151 16.26 -8.11 8.54
C VAL A 151 15.34 -9.09 7.84
N ASP A 152 15.79 -10.32 7.66
CA ASP A 152 14.92 -11.38 7.15
C ASP A 152 13.70 -11.56 8.07
N PRO A 153 12.48 -11.55 7.53
CA PRO A 153 11.28 -11.60 8.36
C PRO A 153 11.14 -12.90 9.18
N ILE A 154 11.69 -14.02 8.69
CA ILE A 154 11.66 -15.29 9.40
C ILE A 154 12.60 -15.20 10.62
N GLU A 155 13.80 -14.72 10.42
CA GLU A 155 14.76 -14.52 11.51
C GLU A 155 14.26 -13.51 12.54
N PHE A 156 13.63 -12.40 12.07
CA PHE A 156 13.03 -11.41 12.95
C PHE A 156 11.93 -12.02 13.84
N ALA A 157 11.03 -12.81 13.24
CA ALA A 157 9.96 -13.45 13.97
C ALA A 157 10.49 -14.46 15.00
N LYS A 158 11.46 -15.29 14.62
CA LYS A 158 12.12 -16.25 15.52
C LYS A 158 12.78 -15.57 16.72
N GLN A 159 13.55 -14.50 16.49
CA GLN A 159 14.24 -13.76 17.57
C GLN A 159 13.27 -13.16 18.59
N ARG A 160 11.99 -12.99 18.22
CA ARG A 160 10.94 -12.40 19.07
C ARG A 160 9.91 -13.41 19.56
N ASP A 161 10.16 -14.69 19.38
CA ASP A 161 9.19 -15.76 19.69
C ASP A 161 7.79 -15.45 19.09
N SER A 162 7.79 -14.99 17.85
CA SER A 162 6.59 -14.58 17.12
C SER A 162 6.40 -15.41 15.85
N LYS A 163 5.30 -15.21 15.17
CA LYS A 163 4.93 -15.91 13.94
C LYS A 163 4.74 -14.94 12.80
N ILE A 164 4.95 -15.43 11.59
CA ILE A 164 4.55 -14.78 10.37
C ILE A 164 3.16 -15.27 9.98
N LEU A 165 2.23 -14.35 9.82
CA LEU A 165 0.88 -14.62 9.36
C LEU A 165 0.75 -14.19 7.91
N THR A 166 0.36 -15.10 7.04
CA THR A 166 0.07 -14.86 5.63
C THR A 166 -0.87 -15.94 5.09
N THR A 167 -1.43 -15.73 3.92
CA THR A 167 -2.32 -16.67 3.27
C THR A 167 -2.31 -16.48 1.74
N HIS A 168 -3.03 -17.34 1.02
CA HIS A 168 -3.47 -17.05 -0.33
C HIS A 168 -4.56 -15.99 -0.29
N PHE A 169 -4.48 -15.02 -1.19
CA PHE A 169 -5.50 -13.98 -1.33
C PHE A 169 -6.16 -14.08 -2.71
N LYS A 170 -7.46 -13.83 -2.73
CA LYS A 170 -8.28 -13.75 -3.94
C LYS A 170 -8.66 -12.30 -4.22
N PRO A 171 -8.97 -11.94 -5.48
CA PRO A 171 -9.51 -10.63 -5.79
C PRO A 171 -10.74 -10.31 -4.92
N GLY A 172 -10.72 -9.17 -4.27
CA GLY A 172 -11.74 -8.75 -3.31
C GLY A 172 -11.41 -9.01 -1.85
N ASP A 173 -10.40 -9.82 -1.55
CA ASP A 173 -9.92 -9.97 -0.18
C ASP A 173 -9.28 -8.66 0.31
N ALA A 174 -9.44 -8.40 1.61
CA ALA A 174 -8.84 -7.26 2.28
C ALA A 174 -8.24 -7.66 3.62
N LEU A 175 -7.08 -7.09 3.93
CA LEU A 175 -6.44 -7.23 5.23
C LEU A 175 -6.40 -5.87 5.91
N ILE A 176 -7.01 -5.78 7.11
CA ILE A 176 -7.11 -4.53 7.86
C ILE A 176 -6.20 -4.61 9.09
N PHE A 177 -5.35 -3.60 9.28
CA PHE A 177 -4.43 -3.56 10.41
C PHE A 177 -4.09 -2.12 10.83
N GLY A 178 -3.61 -1.97 12.06
CA GLY A 178 -3.23 -0.68 12.62
C GLY A 178 -1.81 -0.25 12.24
N MET A 179 -1.51 1.03 12.38
CA MET A 179 -0.26 1.67 11.97
C MET A 179 1.02 1.06 12.60
N TYR A 180 0.92 0.46 13.77
CA TYR A 180 2.04 -0.16 14.48
C TYR A 180 2.22 -1.65 14.15
N THR A 181 1.40 -2.20 13.27
CA THR A 181 1.54 -3.58 12.82
C THR A 181 2.72 -3.69 11.86
N LEU A 182 3.71 -4.49 12.23
CA LEU A 182 4.86 -4.76 11.38
C LEU A 182 4.47 -5.71 10.27
N HIS A 183 4.63 -5.27 9.04
CA HIS A 183 4.23 -6.00 7.85
C HIS A 183 5.20 -5.76 6.70
N GLY A 184 5.09 -6.59 5.69
CA GLY A 184 5.83 -6.50 4.45
C GLY A 184 5.22 -7.43 3.42
N THR A 185 5.89 -7.65 2.31
CA THR A 185 5.46 -8.66 1.35
C THR A 185 6.61 -9.59 1.03
N PHE A 186 6.29 -10.86 0.81
CA PHE A 186 7.26 -11.76 0.23
C PHE A 186 7.60 -11.35 -1.21
N GLN A 187 8.71 -11.85 -1.71
CA GLN A 187 9.11 -11.60 -3.08
C GLN A 187 8.16 -12.32 -4.05
N ASN A 188 7.80 -11.65 -5.13
CA ASN A 188 7.04 -12.27 -6.20
C ASN A 188 7.98 -13.16 -7.03
N HIS A 189 7.82 -14.47 -6.92
CA HIS A 189 8.57 -15.48 -7.67
C HIS A 189 7.73 -16.20 -8.72
N ALA A 190 6.51 -15.72 -9.00
CA ALA A 190 5.61 -16.36 -9.94
C ALA A 190 6.22 -16.42 -11.34
N ILE A 191 6.31 -17.61 -11.89
CA ILE A 191 6.96 -17.89 -13.16
C ILE A 191 6.18 -17.36 -14.39
N ASP A 192 4.91 -17.02 -14.20
CA ASP A 192 4.02 -16.53 -15.26
C ASP A 192 4.21 -15.04 -15.58
N ASN A 193 5.17 -14.38 -14.94
CA ASN A 193 5.46 -12.95 -15.07
C ASN A 193 4.27 -12.00 -14.85
N LYS A 194 3.20 -12.46 -14.22
CA LYS A 194 2.07 -11.61 -13.89
C LYS A 194 2.40 -10.65 -12.75
N ILE A 195 1.90 -9.45 -12.88
CA ILE A 195 1.99 -8.43 -11.84
C ILE A 195 1.00 -8.76 -10.72
N ARG A 196 1.46 -8.69 -9.49
CA ARG A 196 0.59 -8.60 -8.33
C ARG A 196 0.08 -7.16 -8.22
N LEU A 197 -1.22 -6.95 -8.29
CA LEU A 197 -1.83 -5.64 -8.13
C LEU A 197 -2.65 -5.60 -6.84
N THR A 198 -2.26 -4.68 -5.97
CA THR A 198 -2.94 -4.40 -4.70
C THR A 198 -3.08 -2.91 -4.49
N CYS A 199 -3.84 -2.50 -3.49
CA CYS A 199 -3.98 -1.12 -3.10
C CYS A 199 -3.92 -0.99 -1.58
N ASP A 200 -3.11 -0.07 -1.08
CA ASP A 200 -3.17 0.34 0.31
C ASP A 200 -4.10 1.55 0.43
N ILE A 201 -5.17 1.37 1.18
CA ILE A 201 -6.16 2.39 1.47
C ILE A 201 -6.12 2.65 2.96
N ARG A 202 -6.20 3.91 3.38
CA ARG A 202 -6.23 4.26 4.81
C ARG A 202 -7.57 4.86 5.16
N TYR A 203 -8.03 4.52 6.35
CA TYR A 203 -9.26 5.03 6.93
C TYR A 203 -9.02 5.54 8.34
N GLN A 204 -9.75 6.58 8.73
CA GLN A 204 -9.78 7.14 10.07
C GLN A 204 -11.22 7.52 10.46
N PRO A 205 -11.54 7.70 11.75
CA PRO A 205 -12.79 8.31 12.13
C PRO A 205 -12.94 9.71 11.51
N LYS A 206 -14.11 10.02 10.98
CA LYS A 206 -14.38 11.30 10.31
C LYS A 206 -14.21 12.52 11.24
N SER A 207 -14.40 12.31 12.55
CA SER A 207 -14.24 13.33 13.58
C SER A 207 -12.78 13.67 13.89
N GLU A 208 -11.84 12.81 13.51
CA GLU A 208 -10.42 13.01 13.76
C GLU A 208 -9.80 14.01 12.78
N GLU A 209 -8.75 14.70 13.21
CA GLU A 209 -8.05 15.68 12.39
C GLU A 209 -7.38 15.01 11.18
N LYS A 210 -7.57 15.63 10.02
CA LYS A 210 -7.03 15.12 8.74
C LYS A 210 -5.60 15.61 8.52
N ASP A 211 -4.73 14.72 8.09
CA ASP A 211 -3.41 15.10 7.58
C ASP A 211 -3.57 15.66 6.15
N PRO A 212 -3.29 16.96 5.91
CA PRO A 212 -3.52 17.58 4.60
C PRO A 212 -2.69 16.98 3.48
N ARG A 213 -1.66 16.19 3.79
CA ARG A 213 -0.86 15.47 2.78
C ARG A 213 -1.68 14.41 2.03
N TYR A 214 -2.73 13.88 2.65
CA TYR A 214 -3.47 12.72 2.14
C TYR A 214 -4.93 13.02 1.79
N PHE A 215 -5.39 14.24 2.02
CA PHE A 215 -6.77 14.64 1.75
C PHE A 215 -6.85 15.81 0.77
N GLY A 216 -7.96 15.85 0.03
CA GLY A 216 -8.27 16.89 -0.97
C GLY A 216 -8.17 16.38 -2.40
N SER A 217 -8.47 17.26 -3.35
CA SER A 217 -8.50 16.92 -4.79
C SER A 217 -7.10 16.66 -5.39
N ASN A 218 -6.05 17.13 -4.73
CA ASN A 218 -4.67 16.96 -5.17
C ASN A 218 -3.74 16.71 -3.99
N PRO A 219 -3.89 15.54 -3.32
CA PRO A 219 -3.12 15.24 -2.12
C PRO A 219 -1.64 15.09 -2.45
N GLY A 220 -0.79 15.69 -1.61
CA GLY A 220 0.66 15.73 -1.81
C GLY A 220 1.40 14.45 -1.43
N GLY A 221 0.74 13.53 -0.73
CA GLY A 221 1.39 12.32 -0.23
C GLY A 221 2.44 12.58 0.84
N THR A 222 3.25 11.58 1.13
CA THR A 222 4.23 11.59 2.23
C THR A 222 5.25 12.73 2.11
N THR A 223 5.77 12.97 0.91
CA THR A 223 6.83 13.96 0.65
C THR A 223 6.32 15.29 0.12
N GLY A 224 5.04 15.38 -0.20
CA GLY A 224 4.44 16.55 -0.85
C GLY A 224 4.53 16.53 -2.38
N ALA A 225 5.16 15.52 -2.97
CA ALA A 225 5.29 15.38 -4.42
C ALA A 225 4.06 14.76 -5.10
N GLY A 226 3.02 14.44 -4.33
CA GLY A 226 1.82 13.79 -4.82
C GLY A 226 2.12 12.43 -5.44
N TYR A 227 1.38 12.08 -6.47
CA TYR A 227 1.67 10.86 -7.22
C TYR A 227 3.01 10.91 -7.98
N GLY A 228 3.67 12.05 -8.02
CA GLY A 228 5.05 12.20 -8.47
C GLY A 228 6.07 11.41 -7.64
N GLU A 229 5.74 11.05 -6.40
CA GLU A 229 6.53 10.10 -5.61
C GLU A 229 6.70 8.75 -6.34
N LEU A 230 5.71 8.37 -7.12
CA LEU A 230 5.72 7.14 -7.91
C LEU A 230 6.54 7.28 -9.21
N ASN A 231 6.86 8.50 -9.65
CA ASN A 231 7.69 8.73 -10.84
C ASN A 231 9.13 8.33 -10.64
N SER A 232 9.61 8.59 -9.46
CA SER A 232 10.91 8.15 -9.00
C SER A 232 10.80 6.88 -8.18
N ALA A 233 9.65 6.19 -8.21
CA ALA A 233 9.50 4.88 -7.59
C ALA A 233 10.50 3.94 -8.22
N ARG A 234 11.64 3.90 -7.60
CA ARG A 234 12.60 2.84 -7.75
C ARG A 234 11.89 1.53 -7.45
N PRO A 235 12.40 0.43 -7.95
CA PRO A 235 11.86 -0.87 -7.61
C PRO A 235 11.57 -0.95 -6.10
N LEU A 236 10.43 -1.53 -5.71
CA LEU A 236 9.97 -1.61 -4.30
C LEU A 236 10.99 -2.28 -3.34
N ASN A 237 12.08 -2.82 -3.85
CA ASN A 237 13.20 -3.34 -3.10
C ASN A 237 14.33 -2.33 -2.88
N GLU A 238 14.25 -1.12 -3.41
CA GLU A 238 15.20 -0.05 -3.12
C GLU A 238 14.69 0.83 -1.98
N ASP A 239 15.63 1.40 -1.20
CA ASP A 239 15.32 2.34 -0.11
C ASP A 239 14.81 3.67 -0.67
N TRP A 240 13.57 3.71 -1.12
CA TRP A 240 12.93 4.91 -1.61
C TRP A 240 12.61 5.95 -0.53
N HIS A 241 12.90 5.63 0.75
CA HIS A 241 12.82 6.54 1.89
C HIS A 241 14.11 7.33 2.16
N ASN A 242 15.16 7.07 1.42
CA ASN A 242 16.44 7.79 1.53
C ASN A 242 16.47 9.03 0.60
N ARG A 243 15.37 9.74 0.47
CA ARG A 243 15.29 11.02 -0.26
C ARG A 243 15.30 12.21 0.66
#